data_a665751f519c69b2f6dc12023ee841ef
#
_entry.id   a665751f519c69b2f6dc12023ee841ef
#
_cell.length_a   1.000
_cell.length_b   1.000
_cell.length_c   1.000
_cell.angle_alpha   90.00
_cell.angle_beta   90.00
_cell.angle_gamma   90.00
#
_symmetry.space_group_name_H-M   'P 1'
#
loop_
_entity.id
_entity.type
_entity.pdbx_description
1 polymer ?
#
loop_
_entity_poly.entity_id
_entity_poly.type
_entity_poly.pdbx_seq_one_letter_code
_entity_poly.pdbx_strand_id
1 'polypeptide(L)'
;MDLLKACKQLLIKRPFYGIFLLSLNKYYGNRCDTACVCRNGINTELCVNKEFWDKLTDDEQIAILEHECQHICFKHMTMAKSFPDPRIFNYAADCEINCYIENLPEGGIKAENFNLPPKKGTKYYYPFFEKEVKNQPDSGDSSDGSGGGLPDINNHDTWKDFQDLSDAEKELIEQQVDTLLKRAAEQCQKMCGVGSIPGNLVDIITELFKPKPAIFDWKKYFRRLIGTAIDINVKKSRRKESKRFDGAAGLKHKKKHSLLVAVDVSGSVYDRELVEFFNEINHIYKAGAKVDVIEFDYGIKAKFAYDGKWSGKVHGRGGTSFAEPIQYYNDHRKEYSSFVLFTDGGASIEGLKPLKEMIWVITSDGWHDQNYPGKVVKIPKNNNK
;
A
#
# COMPACT_ATOMS: atom_id res chain seq x y z
N MET A 1 -2.43 23.21 -24.66
CA MET A 1 -1.00 23.24 -24.20
C MET A 1 -0.34 21.87 -24.41
N ASP A 2 0.99 21.76 -24.29
CA ASP A 2 1.61 20.45 -24.30
C ASP A 2 1.37 19.69 -22.96
N LEU A 3 1.55 18.36 -22.98
CA LEU A 3 1.25 17.49 -21.84
C LEU A 3 2.04 17.88 -20.59
N LEU A 4 3.31 18.28 -20.72
CA LEU A 4 4.14 18.67 -19.59
C LEU A 4 3.66 19.97 -18.94
N LYS A 5 3.24 20.94 -19.76
CA LYS A 5 2.68 22.20 -19.29
C LYS A 5 1.34 21.98 -18.58
N ALA A 6 0.49 21.09 -19.11
CA ALA A 6 -0.77 20.71 -18.46
C ALA A 6 -0.53 20.04 -17.09
N CYS A 7 0.45 19.14 -16.98
CA CYS A 7 0.83 18.55 -15.70
C CYS A 7 1.29 19.59 -14.67
N LYS A 8 2.05 20.62 -15.12
CA LYS A 8 2.47 21.72 -14.23
C LYS A 8 1.27 22.57 -13.78
N GLN A 9 0.31 22.83 -14.68
CA GLN A 9 -0.91 23.55 -14.30
C GLN A 9 -1.79 22.75 -13.35
N LEU A 10 -1.92 21.42 -13.55
CA LEU A 10 -2.61 20.54 -12.62
C LEU A 10 -1.94 20.58 -11.23
N LEU A 11 -0.60 20.57 -11.17
CA LEU A 11 0.13 20.68 -9.90
C LEU A 11 -0.19 21.99 -9.15
N ILE A 12 -0.38 23.09 -9.87
CA ILE A 12 -0.72 24.40 -9.28
C ILE A 12 -2.18 24.43 -8.82
N LYS A 13 -3.12 23.95 -9.66
CA LYS A 13 -4.57 24.04 -9.38
C LYS A 13 -5.05 22.95 -8.42
N ARG A 14 -4.50 21.76 -8.52
CA ARG A 14 -4.88 20.55 -7.77
C ARG A 14 -3.60 19.81 -7.29
N PRO A 15 -2.89 20.31 -6.28
CA PRO A 15 -1.55 19.85 -5.90
C PRO A 15 -1.44 18.34 -5.70
N PHE A 16 -2.41 17.71 -5.04
CA PHE A 16 -2.41 16.27 -4.81
C PHE A 16 -2.35 15.47 -6.12
N TYR A 17 -3.27 15.74 -7.06
CA TYR A 17 -3.31 15.05 -8.35
C TYR A 17 -2.08 15.35 -9.21
N GLY A 18 -1.59 16.58 -9.16
CA GLY A 18 -0.36 16.95 -9.85
C GLY A 18 0.86 16.19 -9.33
N ILE A 19 1.03 16.08 -8.00
CA ILE A 19 2.11 15.30 -7.39
C ILE A 19 1.97 13.81 -7.73
N PHE A 20 0.74 13.27 -7.67
CA PHE A 20 0.46 11.89 -8.02
C PHE A 20 0.81 11.62 -9.49
N LEU A 21 0.37 12.48 -10.41
CA LEU A 21 0.65 12.37 -11.84
C LEU A 21 2.14 12.45 -12.16
N LEU A 22 2.94 13.24 -11.40
CA LEU A 22 4.39 13.31 -11.60
C LEU A 22 5.09 11.96 -11.35
N SER A 23 4.51 11.08 -10.55
CA SER A 23 5.05 9.75 -10.26
C SER A 23 4.67 8.69 -11.31
N LEU A 24 3.78 9.02 -12.24
CA LEU A 24 3.37 8.13 -13.33
C LEU A 24 4.16 8.43 -14.62
N ASN A 25 4.40 7.39 -15.41
CA ASN A 25 4.82 7.57 -16.80
C ASN A 25 3.63 8.05 -17.63
N LYS A 26 3.86 9.01 -18.51
CA LYS A 26 2.83 9.62 -19.37
C LYS A 26 3.42 9.99 -20.71
N TYR A 27 2.66 9.70 -21.78
CA TYR A 27 3.12 9.90 -23.15
C TYR A 27 1.96 10.08 -24.12
N TYR A 28 2.26 10.65 -25.29
CA TYR A 28 1.34 10.64 -26.41
C TYR A 28 1.39 9.31 -27.14
N GLY A 29 0.23 8.71 -27.42
CA GLY A 29 0.12 7.45 -28.12
C GLY A 29 -1.28 7.21 -28.67
N ASN A 30 -1.45 6.13 -29.43
CA ASN A 30 -2.70 5.78 -30.10
C ASN A 30 -3.34 4.51 -29.52
N ARG A 31 -3.16 4.28 -28.19
CA ARG A 31 -3.78 3.13 -27.51
C ARG A 31 -5.28 3.31 -27.27
N CYS A 32 -5.75 4.56 -27.32
CA CYS A 32 -7.14 4.94 -27.17
C CYS A 32 -7.42 6.18 -28.01
N ASP A 33 -8.69 6.49 -28.24
CA ASP A 33 -9.12 7.63 -29.01
C ASP A 33 -9.06 8.96 -28.23
N THR A 34 -9.01 8.87 -26.90
CA THR A 34 -9.02 10.00 -25.96
C THR A 34 -7.77 10.03 -25.07
N ALA A 35 -7.94 9.83 -23.79
CA ALA A 35 -6.90 9.55 -22.82
C ALA A 35 -7.27 8.25 -22.10
N CYS A 36 -6.28 7.52 -21.61
CA CYS A 36 -6.55 6.27 -20.91
C CYS A 36 -5.42 5.87 -19.98
N VAL A 37 -5.81 5.19 -18.92
CA VAL A 37 -4.88 4.46 -18.06
C VAL A 37 -4.56 3.12 -18.72
N CYS A 38 -3.28 2.84 -18.90
CA CYS A 38 -2.81 1.59 -19.49
C CYS A 38 -1.72 0.93 -18.63
N ARG A 39 -1.40 -0.31 -18.96
CA ARG A 39 -0.46 -1.14 -18.24
C ARG A 39 0.85 -1.31 -19.02
N ASN A 40 1.97 -1.29 -18.29
CA ASN A 40 3.28 -1.70 -18.80
C ASN A 40 3.95 -2.60 -17.72
N GLY A 41 3.81 -3.91 -17.89
CA GLY A 41 4.15 -4.88 -16.84
C GLY A 41 3.28 -4.69 -15.59
N ILE A 42 3.90 -4.40 -14.46
CA ILE A 42 3.21 -4.06 -13.20
C ILE A 42 2.97 -2.55 -13.03
N ASN A 43 3.54 -1.71 -13.91
CA ASN A 43 3.41 -0.26 -13.81
C ASN A 43 2.15 0.23 -14.50
N THR A 44 1.54 1.25 -13.91
CA THR A 44 0.42 1.99 -14.48
C THR A 44 0.95 3.23 -15.20
N GLU A 45 0.53 3.45 -16.42
CA GLU A 45 0.95 4.56 -17.28
C GLU A 45 -0.28 5.32 -17.80
N LEU A 46 -0.08 6.57 -18.16
CA LEU A 46 -1.10 7.41 -18.81
C LEU A 46 -0.75 7.60 -20.30
N CYS A 47 -1.63 7.14 -21.17
CA CYS A 47 -1.56 7.37 -22.60
C CYS A 47 -2.59 8.42 -23.00
N VAL A 48 -2.18 9.39 -23.82
CA VAL A 48 -3.06 10.46 -24.30
C VAL A 48 -2.99 10.50 -25.84
N ASN A 49 -4.15 10.45 -26.47
CA ASN A 49 -4.23 10.63 -27.93
C ASN A 49 -3.97 12.10 -28.29
N LYS A 50 -2.99 12.32 -29.18
CA LYS A 50 -2.54 13.67 -29.52
C LYS A 50 -3.63 14.46 -30.30
N GLU A 51 -4.37 13.79 -31.18
CA GLU A 51 -5.42 14.44 -31.97
C GLU A 51 -6.62 14.87 -31.11
N PHE A 52 -6.99 14.05 -30.15
CA PHE A 52 -7.98 14.40 -29.14
C PHE A 52 -7.50 15.57 -28.28
N TRP A 53 -6.26 15.46 -27.75
CA TRP A 53 -5.67 16.47 -26.91
C TRP A 53 -5.63 17.87 -27.50
N ASP A 54 -5.30 17.96 -28.79
CA ASP A 54 -5.16 19.25 -29.48
C ASP A 54 -6.51 19.94 -29.73
N LYS A 55 -7.63 19.23 -29.63
CA LYS A 55 -8.99 19.78 -29.73
C LYS A 55 -9.47 20.40 -28.41
N LEU A 56 -8.87 20.03 -27.29
CA LEU A 56 -9.28 20.46 -25.95
C LEU A 56 -8.74 21.85 -25.62
N THR A 57 -9.54 22.63 -24.90
CA THR A 57 -9.07 23.85 -24.24
C THR A 57 -8.08 23.53 -23.13
N ASP A 58 -7.34 24.52 -22.67
CA ASP A 58 -6.34 24.34 -21.59
C ASP A 58 -6.96 23.83 -20.28
N ASP A 59 -8.19 24.25 -19.94
CA ASP A 59 -8.90 23.82 -18.75
C ASP A 59 -9.44 22.38 -18.89
N GLU A 60 -9.96 22.02 -20.06
CA GLU A 60 -10.39 20.65 -20.36
C GLU A 60 -9.21 19.67 -20.33
N GLN A 61 -8.04 20.07 -20.83
CA GLN A 61 -6.82 19.27 -20.75
C GLN A 61 -6.44 18.94 -19.29
N ILE A 62 -6.57 19.92 -18.39
CA ILE A 62 -6.34 19.72 -16.97
C ILE A 62 -7.39 18.79 -16.37
N ALA A 63 -8.66 18.97 -16.73
CA ALA A 63 -9.77 18.14 -16.26
C ALA A 63 -9.62 16.67 -16.68
N ILE A 64 -9.19 16.38 -17.91
CA ILE A 64 -8.90 15.02 -18.38
C ILE A 64 -7.76 14.39 -17.60
N LEU A 65 -6.67 15.12 -17.31
CA LEU A 65 -5.59 14.58 -16.48
C LEU A 65 -6.06 14.28 -15.06
N GLU A 66 -6.89 15.12 -14.47
CA GLU A 66 -7.48 14.87 -13.15
C GLU A 66 -8.40 13.65 -13.18
N HIS A 67 -9.22 13.47 -14.23
CA HIS A 67 -10.10 12.33 -14.44
C HIS A 67 -9.32 11.01 -14.46
N GLU A 68 -8.31 10.91 -15.30
CA GLU A 68 -7.49 9.71 -15.39
C GLU A 68 -6.75 9.40 -14.07
N CYS A 69 -6.26 10.44 -13.38
CA CYS A 69 -5.69 10.27 -12.05
C CYS A 69 -6.69 9.69 -11.04
N GLN A 70 -7.95 10.15 -11.08
CA GLN A 70 -8.98 9.64 -10.17
C GLN A 70 -9.31 8.18 -10.46
N HIS A 71 -9.37 7.73 -11.72
CA HIS A 71 -9.52 6.31 -12.03
C HIS A 71 -8.43 5.45 -11.39
N ILE A 72 -7.18 5.91 -11.41
CA ILE A 72 -6.08 5.19 -10.75
C ILE A 72 -6.24 5.22 -9.23
N CYS A 73 -6.54 6.38 -8.64
CA CYS A 73 -6.70 6.56 -7.20
C CYS A 73 -7.81 5.67 -6.62
N PHE A 74 -8.92 5.53 -7.35
CA PHE A 74 -10.03 4.64 -6.98
C PHE A 74 -9.85 3.20 -7.42
N LYS A 75 -8.73 2.88 -8.11
CA LYS A 75 -8.40 1.52 -8.61
C LYS A 75 -9.47 0.95 -9.57
N HIS A 76 -10.12 1.79 -10.35
CA HIS A 76 -11.20 1.38 -11.24
C HIS A 76 -10.73 0.31 -12.24
N MET A 77 -9.50 0.40 -12.78
CA MET A 77 -8.95 -0.57 -13.72
C MET A 77 -8.88 -2.01 -13.15
N THR A 78 -8.59 -2.17 -11.84
CA THR A 78 -8.54 -3.49 -11.20
C THR A 78 -9.88 -3.90 -10.63
N MET A 79 -10.76 -2.94 -10.33
CA MET A 79 -12.12 -3.18 -9.83
C MET A 79 -13.05 -3.67 -10.94
N ALA A 80 -12.85 -3.27 -12.20
CA ALA A 80 -13.70 -3.61 -13.34
C ALA A 80 -13.93 -5.12 -13.50
N LYS A 81 -12.93 -5.96 -13.20
CA LYS A 81 -13.04 -7.43 -13.21
C LYS A 81 -14.14 -7.99 -12.29
N SER A 82 -14.52 -7.25 -11.27
CA SER A 82 -15.53 -7.68 -10.29
C SER A 82 -16.98 -7.40 -10.77
N PHE A 83 -17.17 -6.82 -11.95
CA PHE A 83 -18.47 -6.47 -12.50
C PHE A 83 -18.71 -7.22 -13.81
N PRO A 84 -19.96 -7.67 -14.07
CA PRO A 84 -20.30 -8.51 -15.23
C PRO A 84 -20.09 -7.81 -16.58
N ASP A 85 -20.41 -6.51 -16.68
CA ASP A 85 -20.26 -5.75 -17.93
C ASP A 85 -19.29 -4.56 -17.73
N PRO A 86 -18.13 -4.60 -18.41
CA PRO A 86 -17.14 -3.53 -18.32
C PRO A 86 -17.64 -2.16 -18.83
N ARG A 87 -18.54 -2.12 -19.81
CA ARG A 87 -19.08 -0.86 -20.34
C ARG A 87 -19.98 -0.19 -19.31
N ILE A 88 -20.89 -0.96 -18.70
CA ILE A 88 -21.74 -0.48 -17.60
C ILE A 88 -20.89 -0.01 -16.43
N PHE A 89 -19.81 -0.74 -16.13
CA PHE A 89 -18.87 -0.35 -15.09
C PHE A 89 -18.20 0.99 -15.39
N ASN A 90 -17.80 1.26 -16.64
CA ASN A 90 -17.20 2.54 -17.03
C ASN A 90 -18.15 3.71 -16.77
N TYR A 91 -19.43 3.62 -17.18
CA TYR A 91 -20.41 4.65 -16.86
C TYR A 91 -20.57 4.91 -15.38
N ALA A 92 -20.62 3.84 -14.59
CA ALA A 92 -20.74 3.94 -13.13
C ALA A 92 -19.49 4.55 -12.49
N ALA A 93 -18.30 4.20 -12.98
CA ALA A 93 -17.02 4.73 -12.50
C ALA A 93 -16.87 6.23 -12.85
N ASP A 94 -17.27 6.62 -14.04
CA ASP A 94 -17.28 8.03 -14.47
C ASP A 94 -18.25 8.86 -13.61
N CYS A 95 -19.43 8.36 -13.33
CA CYS A 95 -20.37 9.04 -12.41
C CYS A 95 -19.81 9.23 -11.01
N GLU A 96 -18.97 8.31 -10.53
CA GLU A 96 -18.32 8.44 -9.22
C GLU A 96 -17.34 9.60 -9.18
N ILE A 97 -16.50 9.76 -10.20
CA ILE A 97 -15.41 10.73 -10.18
C ILE A 97 -15.77 12.08 -10.82
N ASN A 98 -16.59 12.11 -11.85
CA ASN A 98 -16.86 13.33 -12.63
C ASN A 98 -17.59 14.42 -11.84
N CYS A 99 -18.28 14.06 -10.76
CA CYS A 99 -18.91 15.04 -9.86
C CYS A 99 -17.90 15.88 -9.04
N TYR A 100 -16.62 15.52 -9.06
CA TYR A 100 -15.55 16.26 -8.37
C TYR A 100 -14.69 17.09 -9.33
N ILE A 101 -14.90 16.96 -10.65
CA ILE A 101 -14.06 17.55 -11.68
C ILE A 101 -14.77 18.71 -12.34
N GLU A 102 -14.11 19.86 -12.36
CA GLU A 102 -14.57 21.05 -13.07
C GLU A 102 -14.07 21.05 -14.52
N ASN A 103 -14.80 21.71 -15.43
CA ASN A 103 -14.40 21.90 -16.83
C ASN A 103 -14.14 20.61 -17.63
N LEU A 104 -14.89 19.55 -17.33
CA LEU A 104 -14.88 18.37 -18.21
C LEU A 104 -15.41 18.76 -19.61
N PRO A 105 -14.86 18.16 -20.69
CA PRO A 105 -15.38 18.32 -22.03
C PRO A 105 -16.87 17.97 -22.12
N GLU A 106 -17.56 18.53 -23.11
CA GLU A 106 -18.96 18.19 -23.40
C GLU A 106 -19.11 16.67 -23.64
N GLY A 107 -20.15 16.11 -23.04
CA GLY A 107 -20.43 14.66 -23.07
C GLY A 107 -19.84 13.86 -21.91
N GLY A 108 -19.10 14.46 -21.00
CA GLY A 108 -18.65 13.81 -19.78
C GLY A 108 -19.84 13.27 -18.97
N ILE A 109 -19.80 11.98 -18.58
CA ILE A 109 -20.88 11.30 -17.88
C ILE A 109 -20.92 11.77 -16.43
N LYS A 110 -22.05 12.40 -16.03
CA LYS A 110 -22.28 12.84 -14.64
C LYS A 110 -23.57 12.24 -14.11
N ALA A 111 -23.59 11.95 -12.82
CA ALA A 111 -24.78 11.39 -12.15
C ALA A 111 -26.03 12.29 -12.32
N GLU A 112 -25.84 13.61 -12.31
CA GLU A 112 -26.90 14.59 -12.47
C GLU A 112 -27.60 14.49 -13.85
N ASN A 113 -26.89 14.08 -14.89
CA ASN A 113 -27.46 13.91 -16.25
C ASN A 113 -28.53 12.80 -16.26
N PHE A 114 -28.50 11.91 -15.28
CA PHE A 114 -29.44 10.79 -15.11
C PHE A 114 -30.36 10.96 -13.91
N ASN A 115 -30.47 12.16 -13.35
CA ASN A 115 -31.23 12.44 -12.12
C ASN A 115 -30.80 11.57 -10.93
N LEU A 116 -29.53 11.16 -10.88
CA LEU A 116 -28.95 10.42 -9.77
C LEU A 116 -28.23 11.34 -8.79
N PRO A 117 -28.25 11.02 -7.49
CA PRO A 117 -27.53 11.82 -6.51
C PRO A 117 -26.01 11.73 -6.76
N PRO A 118 -25.29 12.88 -6.79
CA PRO A 118 -23.85 12.90 -6.95
C PRO A 118 -23.12 12.32 -5.73
N LYS A 119 -21.81 12.09 -5.88
CA LYS A 119 -20.89 11.67 -4.80
C LYS A 119 -21.26 10.31 -4.18
N LYS A 120 -21.76 9.40 -4.99
CA LYS A 120 -21.94 7.99 -4.63
C LYS A 120 -20.83 7.14 -5.30
N GLY A 121 -20.61 5.94 -4.77
CA GLY A 121 -19.61 5.03 -5.31
C GLY A 121 -20.09 4.28 -6.55
N THR A 122 -19.17 3.73 -7.32
CA THR A 122 -19.43 2.91 -8.52
C THR A 122 -20.48 1.81 -8.26
N LYS A 123 -20.42 1.14 -7.11
CA LYS A 123 -21.40 0.09 -6.72
C LYS A 123 -22.84 0.61 -6.58
N TYR A 124 -23.02 1.90 -6.32
CA TYR A 124 -24.33 2.53 -6.26
C TYR A 124 -24.88 2.81 -7.66
N TYR A 125 -24.03 3.27 -8.61
CA TYR A 125 -24.46 3.62 -9.96
C TYR A 125 -24.61 2.43 -10.89
N TYR A 126 -23.82 1.38 -10.71
CA TYR A 126 -23.81 0.22 -11.61
C TYR A 126 -25.19 -0.42 -11.82
N PRO A 127 -26.00 -0.72 -10.78
CA PRO A 127 -27.34 -1.30 -10.96
C PRO A 127 -28.32 -0.42 -11.73
N PHE A 128 -28.13 0.89 -11.70
CA PHE A 128 -28.94 1.83 -12.48
C PHE A 128 -28.64 1.66 -13.98
N PHE A 129 -27.39 1.75 -14.37
CA PHE A 129 -27.00 1.60 -15.77
C PHE A 129 -27.27 0.18 -16.30
N GLU A 130 -27.17 -0.84 -15.47
CA GLU A 130 -27.53 -2.20 -15.83
C GLU A 130 -29.02 -2.33 -16.22
N LYS A 131 -29.91 -1.60 -15.54
CA LYS A 131 -31.34 -1.54 -15.88
C LYS A 131 -31.59 -0.74 -17.15
N GLU A 132 -30.91 0.40 -17.29
CA GLU A 132 -31.06 1.25 -18.48
C GLU A 132 -30.64 0.52 -19.76
N VAL A 133 -29.52 -0.20 -19.75
CA VAL A 133 -29.05 -1.01 -20.88
C VAL A 133 -30.01 -2.15 -21.19
N LYS A 134 -30.58 -2.84 -20.18
CA LYS A 134 -31.57 -3.92 -20.38
C LYS A 134 -32.92 -3.44 -20.91
N ASN A 135 -33.27 -2.18 -20.65
CA ASN A 135 -34.53 -1.57 -21.08
C ASN A 135 -34.46 -0.95 -22.48
N GLN A 136 -33.27 -0.86 -23.09
CA GLN A 136 -33.15 -0.43 -24.48
C GLN A 136 -33.58 -1.56 -25.41
N PRO A 137 -34.56 -1.36 -26.32
CA PRO A 137 -34.94 -2.39 -27.27
C PRO A 137 -33.74 -2.70 -28.18
N ASP A 138 -33.53 -3.99 -28.45
CA ASP A 138 -32.55 -4.53 -29.39
C ASP A 138 -32.73 -3.86 -30.76
N SER A 139 -32.14 -2.67 -30.99
CA SER A 139 -32.03 -2.07 -32.30
C SER A 139 -30.78 -2.65 -32.94
N GLY A 140 -31.00 -3.69 -33.75
CA GLY A 140 -29.97 -4.27 -34.60
C GLY A 140 -29.25 -3.22 -35.40
N ASP A 141 -27.94 -3.38 -35.44
CA ASP A 141 -26.96 -2.88 -36.38
C ASP A 141 -27.40 -1.70 -37.24
N SER A 142 -27.20 -0.48 -36.76
CA SER A 142 -27.19 0.71 -37.61
C SER A 142 -26.19 1.71 -37.08
N SER A 143 -25.05 1.74 -37.77
CA SER A 143 -24.08 2.83 -37.81
C SER A 143 -24.74 4.12 -38.34
N ASP A 144 -25.51 4.83 -37.53
CA ASP A 144 -25.78 6.23 -37.78
C ASP A 144 -26.18 6.96 -36.49
N GLY A 145 -25.41 8.00 -36.16
CA GLY A 145 -25.47 8.71 -34.89
C GLY A 145 -26.69 9.57 -34.72
N SER A 146 -27.81 9.02 -34.30
CA SER A 146 -28.95 9.79 -33.76
C SER A 146 -29.99 8.88 -33.12
N GLY A 147 -29.65 8.20 -32.07
CA GLY A 147 -30.61 7.49 -31.23
C GLY A 147 -30.14 7.59 -29.81
N GLY A 148 -31.03 7.92 -28.84
CA GLY A 148 -30.75 8.20 -27.43
C GLY A 148 -30.05 7.09 -26.63
N GLY A 149 -28.94 6.58 -27.14
CA GLY A 149 -27.98 5.69 -26.46
C GLY A 149 -27.05 6.50 -25.57
N LEU A 150 -26.50 5.82 -24.55
CA LEU A 150 -25.47 6.38 -23.67
C LEU A 150 -24.27 6.86 -24.53
N PRO A 151 -23.74 8.06 -24.28
CA PRO A 151 -22.64 8.63 -25.09
C PRO A 151 -21.36 7.80 -24.90
N ASP A 152 -20.75 7.40 -25.99
CA ASP A 152 -19.54 6.56 -26.05
C ASP A 152 -18.26 7.43 -26.03
N ILE A 153 -18.14 8.34 -25.05
CA ILE A 153 -17.09 9.38 -25.07
C ILE A 153 -15.79 8.92 -24.39
N ASN A 154 -15.86 7.97 -23.47
CA ASN A 154 -14.68 7.42 -22.78
C ASN A 154 -14.61 5.90 -22.96
N ASN A 155 -14.00 5.49 -24.08
CA ASN A 155 -13.75 4.06 -24.29
C ASN A 155 -12.52 3.63 -23.50
N HIS A 156 -12.73 3.09 -22.29
CA HIS A 156 -11.67 2.48 -21.47
C HIS A 156 -11.33 1.04 -21.94
N ASP A 157 -11.31 0.79 -23.25
CA ASP A 157 -10.95 -0.51 -23.83
C ASP A 157 -9.59 -1.03 -23.34
N THR A 158 -8.69 -0.12 -22.95
CA THR A 158 -7.38 -0.47 -22.36
C THR A 158 -7.49 -1.15 -20.99
N TRP A 159 -8.63 -1.07 -20.30
CA TRP A 159 -8.83 -1.82 -19.06
C TRP A 159 -9.00 -3.33 -19.29
N LYS A 160 -9.22 -3.76 -20.53
CA LYS A 160 -9.17 -5.19 -20.89
C LYS A 160 -7.81 -5.79 -20.53
N ASP A 161 -6.72 -5.01 -20.63
CA ASP A 161 -5.38 -5.45 -20.23
C ASP A 161 -5.26 -5.77 -18.74
N PHE A 162 -6.18 -5.26 -17.92
CA PHE A 162 -6.26 -5.53 -16.47
C PHE A 162 -7.22 -6.69 -16.13
N GLN A 163 -8.06 -7.14 -17.06
CA GLN A 163 -9.00 -8.24 -16.83
C GLN A 163 -8.32 -9.61 -16.81
N ASP A 164 -7.26 -9.79 -17.60
CA ASP A 164 -6.50 -11.03 -17.71
C ASP A 164 -5.46 -11.22 -16.58
N LEU A 165 -5.39 -10.28 -15.63
CA LEU A 165 -4.47 -10.35 -14.51
C LEU A 165 -4.81 -11.51 -13.57
N SER A 166 -3.76 -12.23 -13.14
CA SER A 166 -3.85 -13.10 -11.96
C SER A 166 -4.13 -12.27 -10.70
N ASP A 167 -4.70 -12.90 -9.67
CA ASP A 167 -4.96 -12.21 -8.41
C ASP A 167 -3.68 -11.65 -7.77
N ALA A 168 -2.54 -12.33 -7.96
CA ALA A 168 -1.23 -11.85 -7.49
C ALA A 168 -0.75 -10.59 -8.23
N GLU A 169 -0.89 -10.54 -9.56
CA GLU A 169 -0.54 -9.34 -10.35
C GLU A 169 -1.45 -8.17 -10.01
N LYS A 170 -2.76 -8.42 -9.86
CA LYS A 170 -3.72 -7.40 -9.41
C LYS A 170 -3.30 -6.79 -8.08
N GLU A 171 -2.99 -7.63 -7.10
CA GLU A 171 -2.56 -7.18 -5.78
C GLU A 171 -1.26 -6.36 -5.84
N LEU A 172 -0.30 -6.74 -6.68
CA LEU A 172 0.94 -5.98 -6.88
C LEU A 172 0.68 -4.58 -7.47
N ILE A 173 -0.19 -4.48 -8.47
CA ILE A 173 -0.57 -3.18 -9.06
C ILE A 173 -1.27 -2.31 -8.03
N GLU A 174 -2.21 -2.86 -7.26
CA GLU A 174 -2.91 -2.12 -6.21
C GLU A 174 -1.96 -1.62 -5.12
N GLN A 175 -0.98 -2.43 -4.72
CA GLN A 175 0.04 -2.03 -3.74
C GLN A 175 0.95 -0.92 -4.27
N GLN A 176 1.30 -0.94 -5.55
CA GLN A 176 2.03 0.16 -6.17
C GLN A 176 1.20 1.45 -6.15
N VAL A 177 -0.06 1.39 -6.55
CA VAL A 177 -0.97 2.54 -6.47
C VAL A 177 -1.06 3.06 -5.04
N ASP A 178 -1.23 2.19 -4.04
CA ASP A 178 -1.26 2.55 -2.63
C ASP A 178 0.02 3.24 -2.16
N THR A 179 1.17 2.78 -2.66
CA THR A 179 2.47 3.40 -2.35
C THR A 179 2.58 4.79 -2.97
N LEU A 180 2.11 4.96 -4.21
CA LEU A 180 2.10 6.25 -4.89
C LEU A 180 1.13 7.22 -4.20
N LEU A 181 -0.06 6.76 -3.79
CA LEU A 181 -1.05 7.55 -3.05
C LEU A 181 -0.47 8.05 -1.71
N LYS A 182 0.19 7.18 -0.95
CA LYS A 182 0.84 7.55 0.31
C LYS A 182 1.90 8.62 0.09
N ARG A 183 2.79 8.43 -0.90
CA ARG A 183 3.84 9.40 -1.23
C ARG A 183 3.25 10.74 -1.67
N ALA A 184 2.23 10.73 -2.53
CA ALA A 184 1.56 11.94 -2.97
C ALA A 184 0.91 12.68 -1.80
N ALA A 185 0.23 11.97 -0.89
CA ALA A 185 -0.38 12.55 0.29
C ALA A 185 0.64 13.18 1.24
N GLU A 186 1.74 12.48 1.53
CA GLU A 186 2.83 12.99 2.37
C GLU A 186 3.49 14.24 1.77
N GLN A 187 3.75 14.22 0.47
CA GLN A 187 4.36 15.37 -0.21
C GLN A 187 3.39 16.55 -0.27
N CYS A 188 2.12 16.30 -0.60
CA CYS A 188 1.10 17.33 -0.66
C CYS A 188 0.90 18.00 0.72
N GLN A 189 0.84 17.23 1.80
CA GLN A 189 0.74 17.77 3.16
C GLN A 189 1.98 18.58 3.56
N LYS A 190 3.18 18.17 3.14
CA LYS A 190 4.41 18.93 3.39
C LYS A 190 4.46 20.26 2.64
N MET A 191 3.96 20.30 1.40
CA MET A 191 4.01 21.49 0.54
C MET A 191 2.86 22.46 0.80
N CYS A 192 1.64 21.93 0.99
CA CYS A 192 0.41 22.70 1.01
C CYS A 192 -0.30 22.70 2.39
N GLY A 193 0.23 21.97 3.37
CA GLY A 193 -0.31 21.90 4.72
C GLY A 193 -1.39 20.84 4.93
N VAL A 194 -1.88 20.78 6.17
CA VAL A 194 -2.95 19.85 6.58
C VAL A 194 -4.26 20.26 5.89
N GLY A 195 -4.98 19.29 5.32
CA GLY A 195 -6.24 19.53 4.59
C GLY A 195 -6.07 19.68 3.07
N SER A 196 -4.86 19.52 2.54
CA SER A 196 -4.59 19.61 1.10
C SER A 196 -4.96 18.34 0.30
N ILE A 197 -5.39 17.28 0.99
CA ILE A 197 -5.87 16.05 0.36
C ILE A 197 -7.31 16.27 -0.13
N PRO A 198 -7.65 15.88 -1.38
CA PRO A 198 -9.01 15.98 -1.89
C PRO A 198 -10.01 15.20 -1.02
N GLY A 199 -11.18 15.82 -0.73
CA GLY A 199 -12.17 15.26 0.18
C GLY A 199 -12.66 13.86 -0.19
N ASN A 200 -12.77 13.56 -1.49
CA ASN A 200 -13.14 12.25 -2.02
C ASN A 200 -12.08 11.15 -1.80
N LEU A 201 -10.84 11.51 -1.49
CA LEU A 201 -9.75 10.57 -1.24
C LEU A 201 -9.35 10.47 0.24
N VAL A 202 -9.92 11.31 1.11
CA VAL A 202 -9.53 11.35 2.54
C VAL A 202 -9.69 9.99 3.21
N ASP A 203 -10.82 9.31 2.98
CA ASP A 203 -11.09 8.01 3.62
C ASP A 203 -10.13 6.93 3.11
N ILE A 204 -9.90 6.87 1.79
CA ILE A 204 -8.96 5.93 1.16
C ILE A 204 -7.57 6.15 1.73
N ILE A 205 -7.09 7.39 1.71
CA ILE A 205 -5.75 7.73 2.19
C ILE A 205 -5.63 7.48 3.70
N THR A 206 -6.63 7.82 4.49
CA THR A 206 -6.65 7.55 5.94
C THR A 206 -6.56 6.07 6.22
N GLU A 207 -7.28 5.23 5.47
CA GLU A 207 -7.21 3.77 5.60
C GLU A 207 -5.79 3.24 5.28
N LEU A 208 -5.15 3.77 4.24
CA LEU A 208 -3.78 3.40 3.87
C LEU A 208 -2.75 3.72 4.97
N PHE A 209 -2.97 4.78 5.76
CA PHE A 209 -2.09 5.14 6.87
C PHE A 209 -2.40 4.41 8.17
N LYS A 210 -3.52 3.69 8.26
CA LYS A 210 -3.81 2.88 9.45
C LYS A 210 -2.76 1.79 9.62
N PRO A 211 -2.18 1.66 10.83
CA PRO A 211 -1.24 0.57 11.09
C PRO A 211 -2.00 -0.77 10.98
N LYS A 212 -1.47 -1.69 10.18
CA LYS A 212 -2.00 -3.06 10.16
C LYS A 212 -1.92 -3.66 11.57
N PRO A 213 -2.91 -4.46 12.01
CA PRO A 213 -2.86 -5.11 13.31
C PRO A 213 -1.64 -6.03 13.42
N ALA A 214 -1.11 -6.17 14.65
CA ALA A 214 -0.01 -7.10 14.88
C ALA A 214 -0.47 -8.54 14.69
N ILE A 215 0.32 -9.34 14.00
CA ILE A 215 0.07 -10.76 13.75
C ILE A 215 0.28 -11.57 15.04
N PHE A 216 1.15 -11.09 15.91
CA PHE A 216 1.52 -11.74 17.16
C PHE A 216 1.36 -10.79 18.35
N ASP A 217 0.87 -11.32 19.50
CA ASP A 217 0.75 -10.52 20.73
C ASP A 217 2.12 -10.36 21.42
N TRP A 218 2.93 -9.43 20.89
CA TRP A 218 4.25 -9.09 21.42
C TRP A 218 4.20 -8.61 22.88
N LYS A 219 3.13 -7.95 23.30
CA LYS A 219 2.96 -7.50 24.69
C LYS A 219 2.81 -8.67 25.65
N LYS A 220 2.08 -9.72 25.25
CA LYS A 220 1.92 -10.94 26.04
C LYS A 220 3.23 -11.74 26.06
N TYR A 221 3.94 -11.79 24.95
CA TYR A 221 5.25 -12.43 24.86
C TYR A 221 6.26 -11.77 25.80
N PHE A 222 6.39 -10.44 25.75
CA PHE A 222 7.32 -9.72 26.62
C PHE A 222 6.98 -9.82 28.11
N ARG A 223 5.70 -9.95 28.46
CA ARG A 223 5.33 -10.22 29.87
C ARG A 223 5.88 -11.56 30.37
N ARG A 224 6.01 -12.55 29.51
CA ARG A 224 6.64 -13.85 29.88
C ARG A 224 8.16 -13.75 30.02
N LEU A 225 8.79 -12.82 29.29
CA LEU A 225 10.23 -12.58 29.35
C LEU A 225 10.68 -11.69 30.54
N ILE A 226 9.80 -11.39 31.49
CA ILE A 226 10.11 -10.47 32.62
C ILE A 226 11.40 -10.85 33.37
N GLY A 227 11.74 -12.14 33.46
CA GLY A 227 12.97 -12.62 34.08
C GLY A 227 14.25 -12.38 33.29
N THR A 228 14.16 -12.15 31.99
CA THR A 228 15.29 -12.02 31.04
C THR A 228 15.57 -10.58 30.60
N ALA A 229 14.89 -9.58 31.20
CA ALA A 229 15.11 -8.18 30.83
C ALA A 229 16.52 -7.73 31.23
N ILE A 230 17.30 -7.30 30.24
CA ILE A 230 18.71 -6.93 30.42
C ILE A 230 18.86 -5.47 30.86
N ASP A 231 17.94 -4.60 30.44
CA ASP A 231 18.01 -3.18 30.75
C ASP A 231 16.94 -2.74 31.74
N ILE A 232 17.37 -2.25 32.91
CA ILE A 232 16.50 -1.82 34.01
C ILE A 232 16.66 -0.32 34.20
N ASN A 233 15.76 0.47 33.64
CA ASN A 233 15.68 1.90 33.89
C ASN A 233 14.98 2.15 35.26
N VAL A 234 15.67 2.77 36.17
CA VAL A 234 15.17 3.13 37.51
C VAL A 234 14.74 4.60 37.47
N LYS A 235 13.46 4.88 37.69
CA LYS A 235 12.93 6.26 37.80
C LYS A 235 12.33 6.49 39.19
N LYS A 236 12.60 7.64 39.81
CA LYS A 236 11.87 8.08 41.00
C LYS A 236 10.39 8.30 40.64
N SER A 237 9.48 7.80 41.46
CA SER A 237 8.04 7.90 41.25
C SER A 237 7.33 8.34 42.51
N ARG A 238 6.70 9.50 42.51
CA ARG A 238 5.85 10.02 43.61
C ARG A 238 4.59 9.17 43.86
N ARG A 239 4.24 8.26 42.94
CA ARG A 239 3.09 7.34 43.07
C ARG A 239 3.39 6.11 43.94
N LYS A 240 4.63 5.92 44.32
CA LYS A 240 5.06 4.87 45.25
C LYS A 240 5.95 5.51 46.31
N GLU A 241 5.66 5.27 47.57
CA GLU A 241 6.54 5.67 48.67
C GLU A 241 7.80 4.82 48.71
N SER A 242 8.87 5.40 49.18
CA SER A 242 10.14 4.69 49.40
C SER A 242 9.98 3.68 50.55
N LYS A 243 10.38 2.44 50.32
CA LYS A 243 10.41 1.43 51.42
C LYS A 243 11.43 1.73 52.52
N ARG A 244 12.31 2.71 52.34
CA ARG A 244 13.40 3.05 53.25
C ARG A 244 13.24 4.41 53.93
N PHE A 245 12.49 5.33 53.35
CA PHE A 245 12.34 6.70 53.84
C PHE A 245 10.90 7.15 53.66
N ASP A 246 10.20 7.39 54.77
CA ASP A 246 8.83 7.92 54.75
C ASP A 246 8.77 9.30 54.08
N GLY A 247 7.75 9.49 53.27
CA GLY A 247 7.55 10.74 52.51
C GLY A 247 8.47 10.92 51.30
N ALA A 248 9.42 10.03 51.06
CA ALA A 248 10.28 10.10 49.88
C ALA A 248 9.71 9.32 48.69
N ALA A 249 9.98 9.83 47.48
CA ALA A 249 9.57 9.18 46.23
C ALA A 249 10.23 7.80 46.09
N GLY A 250 9.41 6.77 45.91
CA GLY A 250 9.89 5.40 45.67
C GLY A 250 10.48 5.22 44.27
N LEU A 251 11.11 4.08 44.07
CA LEU A 251 11.75 3.71 42.79
C LEU A 251 10.78 2.87 41.94
N LYS A 252 10.58 3.29 40.70
CA LYS A 252 9.88 2.51 39.68
C LYS A 252 10.91 1.93 38.71
N HIS A 253 11.05 0.61 38.73
CA HIS A 253 11.88 -0.11 37.76
C HIS A 253 11.08 -0.27 36.43
N LYS A 254 11.56 0.32 35.36
CA LYS A 254 11.04 0.10 34.02
C LYS A 254 12.01 -0.84 33.29
N LYS A 255 11.64 -2.10 33.22
CA LYS A 255 12.39 -3.09 32.46
C LYS A 255 12.16 -2.85 30.96
N LYS A 256 13.23 -2.75 30.19
CA LYS A 256 13.21 -2.76 28.74
C LYS A 256 13.81 -4.06 28.24
N HIS A 257 13.12 -4.69 27.29
CA HIS A 257 13.66 -5.84 26.56
C HIS A 257 14.52 -5.34 25.42
N SER A 258 15.70 -5.91 25.25
CA SER A 258 16.57 -5.69 24.09
C SER A 258 16.41 -6.89 23.18
N LEU A 259 15.94 -6.68 21.96
CA LEU A 259 15.71 -7.72 20.98
C LEU A 259 16.63 -7.54 19.79
N LEU A 260 17.18 -8.65 19.34
CA LEU A 260 17.79 -8.75 18.03
C LEU A 260 16.73 -9.24 17.06
N VAL A 261 16.60 -8.56 15.94
CA VAL A 261 15.69 -8.94 14.85
C VAL A 261 16.52 -9.15 13.60
N ALA A 262 16.47 -10.33 13.02
CA ALA A 262 17.07 -10.60 11.71
C ALA A 262 15.98 -10.62 10.65
N VAL A 263 16.21 -9.91 9.55
CA VAL A 263 15.31 -9.81 8.41
C VAL A 263 15.99 -10.43 7.21
N ASP A 264 15.39 -11.48 6.69
CA ASP A 264 15.79 -12.10 5.45
C ASP A 264 15.48 -11.15 4.28
N VAL A 265 16.52 -10.75 3.57
CA VAL A 265 16.43 -9.88 2.39
C VAL A 265 16.89 -10.60 1.12
N SER A 266 16.88 -11.92 1.14
CA SER A 266 17.22 -12.77 -0.02
C SER A 266 16.28 -12.50 -1.21
N GLY A 267 16.69 -12.98 -2.38
CA GLY A 267 15.95 -12.77 -3.62
C GLY A 267 14.56 -13.45 -3.67
N SER A 268 14.30 -14.44 -2.82
CA SER A 268 13.02 -15.14 -2.68
C SER A 268 11.99 -14.34 -1.86
N VAL A 269 12.46 -13.41 -0.99
CA VAL A 269 11.58 -12.56 -0.18
C VAL A 269 11.17 -11.32 -0.99
N TYR A 270 9.89 -11.18 -1.28
CA TYR A 270 9.34 -10.07 -2.05
C TYR A 270 9.22 -8.79 -1.22
N ASP A 271 9.17 -7.63 -1.88
CA ASP A 271 9.03 -6.32 -1.22
C ASP A 271 7.76 -6.23 -0.34
N ARG A 272 6.68 -6.91 -0.73
CA ARG A 272 5.46 -7.04 0.06
C ARG A 272 5.72 -7.68 1.42
N GLU A 273 6.47 -8.78 1.43
CA GLU A 273 6.80 -9.52 2.66
C GLU A 273 7.70 -8.69 3.57
N LEU A 274 8.65 -7.96 2.98
CA LEU A 274 9.46 -7.00 3.73
C LEU A 274 8.62 -5.93 4.42
N VAL A 275 7.60 -5.39 3.74
CA VAL A 275 6.66 -4.44 4.36
C VAL A 275 5.91 -5.09 5.53
N GLU A 276 5.50 -6.35 5.42
CA GLU A 276 4.87 -7.10 6.50
C GLU A 276 5.84 -7.33 7.67
N PHE A 277 7.09 -7.69 7.40
CA PHE A 277 8.13 -7.86 8.41
C PHE A 277 8.37 -6.56 9.17
N PHE A 278 8.59 -5.45 8.47
CA PHE A 278 8.82 -4.16 9.13
C PHE A 278 7.59 -3.62 9.85
N ASN A 279 6.37 -3.99 9.44
CA ASN A 279 5.18 -3.70 10.22
C ASN A 279 5.19 -4.44 11.58
N GLU A 280 5.55 -5.72 11.60
CA GLU A 280 5.69 -6.48 12.85
C GLU A 280 6.83 -5.94 13.72
N ILE A 281 7.97 -5.58 13.13
CA ILE A 281 9.09 -4.92 13.83
C ILE A 281 8.63 -3.62 14.51
N ASN A 282 7.79 -2.84 13.83
CA ASN A 282 7.20 -1.63 14.39
C ASN A 282 6.26 -1.94 15.58
N HIS A 283 5.50 -3.03 15.53
CA HIS A 283 4.70 -3.49 16.66
C HIS A 283 5.56 -3.93 17.85
N ILE A 284 6.68 -4.63 17.60
CA ILE A 284 7.67 -4.98 18.61
C ILE A 284 8.22 -3.70 19.28
N TYR A 285 8.65 -2.73 18.49
CA TYR A 285 9.16 -1.44 18.96
C TYR A 285 8.11 -0.66 19.79
N LYS A 286 6.88 -0.56 19.28
CA LYS A 286 5.75 0.10 19.97
C LYS A 286 5.33 -0.62 21.26
N ALA A 287 5.60 -1.92 21.38
CA ALA A 287 5.41 -2.67 22.62
C ALA A 287 6.45 -2.31 23.72
N GLY A 288 7.45 -1.49 23.37
CA GLY A 288 8.44 -0.91 24.31
C GLY A 288 9.77 -1.64 24.35
N ALA A 289 10.07 -2.50 23.41
CA ALA A 289 11.38 -3.12 23.26
C ALA A 289 12.39 -2.14 22.63
N LYS A 290 13.67 -2.31 22.98
CA LYS A 290 14.79 -1.81 22.19
C LYS A 290 15.05 -2.85 21.11
N VAL A 291 15.08 -2.43 19.84
CA VAL A 291 15.20 -3.34 18.71
C VAL A 291 16.43 -2.97 17.91
N ASP A 292 17.35 -3.92 17.76
CA ASP A 292 18.44 -3.86 16.81
C ASP A 292 18.10 -4.79 15.64
N VAL A 293 18.16 -4.29 14.41
CA VAL A 293 17.81 -5.03 13.19
C VAL A 293 19.09 -5.43 12.46
N ILE A 294 19.11 -6.66 11.97
CA ILE A 294 20.11 -7.19 11.04
C ILE A 294 19.39 -7.53 9.73
N GLU A 295 19.84 -6.99 8.63
CA GLU A 295 19.46 -7.45 7.30
C GLU A 295 20.48 -8.50 6.84
N PHE A 296 19.99 -9.64 6.38
CA PHE A 296 20.84 -10.72 5.90
C PHE A 296 20.29 -11.38 4.65
N ASP A 297 21.19 -11.93 3.85
CA ASP A 297 20.91 -12.88 2.77
C ASP A 297 21.82 -14.09 2.96
N TYR A 298 22.86 -14.27 2.15
CA TYR A 298 23.89 -15.30 2.38
C TYR A 298 24.77 -14.98 3.60
N GLY A 299 24.81 -13.72 4.07
CA GLY A 299 25.50 -13.24 5.24
C GLY A 299 24.88 -11.92 5.71
N ILE A 300 25.38 -11.36 6.81
CA ILE A 300 24.89 -10.09 7.36
C ILE A 300 25.29 -8.94 6.41
N LYS A 301 24.32 -8.16 5.92
CA LYS A 301 24.52 -7.03 5.02
C LYS A 301 24.48 -5.68 5.72
N ALA A 302 23.57 -5.53 6.67
CA ALA A 302 23.43 -4.29 7.43
C ALA A 302 23.00 -4.58 8.85
N LYS A 303 23.37 -3.67 9.77
CA LYS A 303 22.92 -3.67 11.16
C LYS A 303 22.62 -2.25 11.60
N PHE A 304 21.45 -2.03 12.21
CA PHE A 304 21.05 -0.72 12.72
C PHE A 304 20.09 -0.83 13.91
N ALA A 305 20.08 0.20 14.76
CA ALA A 305 19.07 0.34 15.79
C ALA A 305 17.77 0.86 15.16
N TYR A 306 16.66 0.17 15.41
CA TYR A 306 15.37 0.57 14.86
C TYR A 306 14.75 1.71 15.69
N ASP A 307 14.43 2.81 15.03
CA ASP A 307 13.88 4.04 15.63
C ASP A 307 12.36 4.22 15.43
N GLY A 308 11.69 3.21 14.87
CA GLY A 308 10.26 3.25 14.57
C GLY A 308 9.94 3.64 13.12
N LYS A 309 10.94 3.82 12.28
CA LYS A 309 10.78 4.13 10.86
C LYS A 309 11.61 3.19 10.00
N TRP A 310 11.05 2.82 8.85
CA TRP A 310 11.77 2.08 7.82
C TRP A 310 11.80 2.87 6.53
N SER A 311 12.95 2.92 5.88
CA SER A 311 13.17 3.70 4.65
C SER A 311 12.56 3.09 3.39
N GLY A 312 12.10 1.84 3.46
CA GLY A 312 11.65 1.06 2.31
C GLY A 312 12.79 0.51 1.44
N LYS A 313 14.04 0.64 1.90
CA LYS A 313 15.23 0.09 1.21
C LYS A 313 15.84 -1.00 2.07
N VAL A 314 16.34 -2.04 1.44
CA VAL A 314 17.10 -3.13 2.04
C VAL A 314 18.42 -3.35 1.32
N HIS A 315 19.37 -3.99 2.01
CA HIS A 315 20.69 -4.30 1.48
C HIS A 315 20.80 -5.82 1.27
N GLY A 316 21.06 -6.24 0.05
CA GLY A 316 21.19 -7.66 -0.28
C GLY A 316 20.40 -8.03 -1.54
N ARG A 317 19.77 -9.16 -1.58
CA ARG A 317 19.02 -9.83 -2.64
C ARG A 317 19.75 -11.06 -3.21
N GLY A 318 20.68 -11.62 -2.42
CA GLY A 318 21.38 -12.88 -2.74
C GLY A 318 20.60 -14.13 -2.34
N GLY A 319 21.32 -15.23 -2.15
CA GLY A 319 20.79 -16.49 -1.57
C GLY A 319 20.56 -16.34 -0.07
N THR A 320 20.10 -17.41 0.62
CA THR A 320 19.73 -17.36 2.05
C THR A 320 20.62 -18.28 2.88
N SER A 321 21.12 -17.77 4.02
CA SER A 321 21.77 -18.57 5.04
C SER A 321 21.45 -18.04 6.45
N PHE A 322 20.95 -18.90 7.32
CA PHE A 322 20.63 -18.55 8.70
C PHE A 322 21.83 -18.66 9.66
N ALA A 323 22.95 -19.18 9.18
CA ALA A 323 24.10 -19.51 10.03
C ALA A 323 24.70 -18.25 10.69
N GLU A 324 24.98 -17.22 9.90
CA GLU A 324 25.64 -16.01 10.39
C GLU A 324 24.76 -15.19 11.34
N PRO A 325 23.46 -14.94 11.08
CA PRO A 325 22.58 -14.29 12.04
C PRO A 325 22.43 -15.04 13.37
N ILE A 326 22.35 -16.38 13.34
CA ILE A 326 22.25 -17.20 14.55
C ILE A 326 23.56 -17.19 15.32
N GLN A 327 24.71 -17.30 14.64
CA GLN A 327 26.02 -17.19 15.26
C GLN A 327 26.21 -15.82 15.90
N TYR A 328 25.84 -14.75 15.20
CA TYR A 328 25.89 -13.40 15.74
C TYR A 328 25.06 -13.26 17.03
N TYR A 329 23.83 -13.83 17.05
CA TYR A 329 23.00 -13.85 18.25
C TYR A 329 23.66 -14.62 19.40
N ASN A 330 24.27 -15.77 19.12
CA ASN A 330 24.95 -16.58 20.11
C ASN A 330 26.15 -15.85 20.76
N ASP A 331 26.90 -15.11 19.95
CA ASP A 331 28.06 -14.34 20.42
C ASP A 331 27.65 -13.14 21.30
N HIS A 332 26.49 -12.53 20.95
CA HIS A 332 25.95 -11.36 21.65
C HIS A 332 24.80 -11.72 22.62
N ARG A 333 24.65 -12.98 23.02
CA ARG A 333 23.52 -13.48 23.84
C ARG A 333 23.31 -12.78 25.18
N LYS A 334 24.32 -12.07 25.69
CA LYS A 334 24.22 -11.26 26.92
C LYS A 334 23.58 -9.91 26.70
N GLU A 335 23.58 -9.41 25.47
CA GLU A 335 23.05 -8.09 25.08
C GLU A 335 21.57 -8.15 24.74
N TYR A 336 21.07 -9.33 24.33
CA TYR A 336 19.70 -9.50 23.86
C TYR A 336 18.91 -10.45 24.76
N SER A 337 17.65 -10.06 25.01
CA SER A 337 16.70 -10.88 25.78
C SER A 337 16.13 -12.01 24.92
N SER A 338 15.96 -11.79 23.61
CA SER A 338 15.44 -12.76 22.66
C SER A 338 15.86 -12.39 21.25
N PHE A 339 15.70 -13.33 20.32
CA PHE A 339 15.99 -13.21 18.90
C PHE A 339 14.73 -13.51 18.08
N VAL A 340 14.45 -12.68 17.11
CA VAL A 340 13.33 -12.85 16.15
C VAL A 340 13.90 -12.87 14.75
N LEU A 341 13.62 -13.91 13.99
CA LEU A 341 14.09 -14.05 12.62
C LEU A 341 12.90 -14.11 11.67
N PHE A 342 12.87 -13.20 10.72
CA PHE A 342 11.86 -13.07 9.66
C PHE A 342 12.41 -13.65 8.37
N THR A 343 11.70 -14.59 7.74
CA THR A 343 12.13 -15.29 6.51
C THR A 343 10.94 -15.92 5.79
N ASP A 344 11.14 -16.32 4.55
CA ASP A 344 10.24 -17.23 3.81
C ASP A 344 10.52 -18.71 4.11
N GLY A 345 11.61 -19.02 4.83
CA GLY A 345 12.00 -20.37 5.20
C GLY A 345 12.83 -21.12 4.15
N GLY A 346 13.31 -20.43 3.12
CA GLY A 346 13.99 -21.01 1.96
C GLY A 346 15.41 -21.53 2.17
N ALA A 347 15.87 -21.76 3.42
CA ALA A 347 17.22 -22.25 3.70
C ALA A 347 17.25 -23.38 4.74
N SER A 348 18.34 -24.17 4.73
CA SER A 348 18.55 -25.27 5.66
C SER A 348 18.85 -24.74 7.07
N ILE A 349 18.31 -25.45 8.07
CA ILE A 349 18.57 -25.23 9.50
C ILE A 349 19.53 -26.29 10.08
N GLU A 350 20.06 -27.19 9.25
CA GLU A 350 20.90 -28.28 9.69
C GLU A 350 22.16 -27.75 10.38
N GLY A 351 22.46 -28.30 11.56
CA GLY A 351 23.61 -27.87 12.37
C GLY A 351 23.44 -26.56 13.13
N LEU A 352 22.35 -25.82 12.97
CA LEU A 352 22.10 -24.54 13.64
C LEU A 352 21.56 -24.75 15.06
N LYS A 353 22.23 -24.21 16.05
CA LYS A 353 21.85 -24.32 17.46
C LYS A 353 21.86 -22.94 18.14
N PRO A 354 20.73 -22.25 18.21
CA PRO A 354 20.63 -21.05 19.02
C PRO A 354 20.75 -21.39 20.51
N LEU A 355 21.57 -20.63 21.22
CA LEU A 355 21.86 -20.88 22.65
C LEU A 355 20.78 -20.32 23.60
N LYS A 356 19.82 -19.55 23.07
CA LYS A 356 18.66 -19.02 23.81
C LYS A 356 17.41 -19.13 22.95
N GLU A 357 16.25 -18.88 23.57
CA GLU A 357 14.97 -18.82 22.86
C GLU A 357 14.99 -17.84 21.70
N MET A 358 14.46 -18.31 20.58
CA MET A 358 14.23 -17.51 19.39
C MET A 358 12.83 -17.72 18.83
N ILE A 359 12.39 -16.76 18.03
CA ILE A 359 11.12 -16.82 17.31
C ILE A 359 11.43 -16.72 15.81
N TRP A 360 10.87 -17.65 15.07
CA TRP A 360 10.79 -17.59 13.63
C TRP A 360 9.47 -16.98 13.22
N VAL A 361 9.51 -16.00 12.35
CA VAL A 361 8.32 -15.41 11.71
C VAL A 361 8.41 -15.72 10.24
N ILE A 362 7.58 -16.66 9.79
CA ILE A 362 7.57 -17.17 8.42
C ILE A 362 6.48 -16.46 7.62
N THR A 363 6.77 -16.11 6.37
CA THR A 363 5.79 -15.51 5.45
C THR A 363 4.58 -16.42 5.24
N SER A 364 3.48 -15.86 4.74
CA SER A 364 2.22 -16.60 4.51
C SER A 364 2.40 -17.80 3.58
N ASP A 365 3.22 -17.64 2.57
CA ASP A 365 3.52 -18.67 1.55
C ASP A 365 4.83 -19.42 1.84
N GLY A 366 5.58 -18.97 2.85
CA GLY A 366 6.84 -19.56 3.25
C GLY A 366 6.70 -20.99 3.77
N TRP A 367 7.81 -21.71 3.70
CA TRP A 367 7.92 -23.08 4.18
C TRP A 367 8.74 -23.15 5.45
N HIS A 368 8.48 -24.12 6.32
CA HIS A 368 9.31 -24.41 7.48
C HIS A 368 9.28 -25.89 7.81
N ASP A 369 10.41 -26.43 8.24
CA ASP A 369 10.51 -27.77 8.78
C ASP A 369 9.96 -27.81 10.23
N GLN A 370 9.46 -28.97 10.67
CA GLN A 370 9.03 -29.20 12.05
C GLN A 370 10.18 -29.10 13.06
N ASN A 371 11.42 -29.18 12.62
CA ASN A 371 12.63 -29.16 13.44
C ASN A 371 13.20 -27.75 13.71
N TYR A 372 12.50 -26.67 13.33
CA TYR A 372 12.97 -25.31 13.62
C TYR A 372 13.14 -25.09 15.13
N PRO A 373 14.34 -24.69 15.59
CA PRO A 373 14.58 -24.49 17.02
C PRO A 373 13.84 -23.26 17.52
N GLY A 374 13.08 -23.41 18.61
CA GLY A 374 12.33 -22.32 19.23
C GLY A 374 10.87 -22.27 18.77
N LYS A 375 10.29 -21.07 18.74
CA LYS A 375 8.89 -20.87 18.40
C LYS A 375 8.72 -20.40 16.96
N VAL A 376 7.87 -21.08 16.21
CA VAL A 376 7.50 -20.68 14.86
C VAL A 376 6.14 -19.96 14.87
N VAL A 377 6.06 -18.83 14.21
CA VAL A 377 4.84 -18.04 13.98
C VAL A 377 4.71 -17.84 12.47
N LYS A 378 3.64 -18.31 11.86
CA LYS A 378 3.37 -18.10 10.44
C LYS A 378 2.46 -16.89 10.26
N ILE A 379 2.80 -16.02 9.31
CA ILE A 379 1.96 -14.89 8.90
C ILE A 379 0.71 -15.46 8.24
N PRO A 380 -0.52 -15.11 8.69
CA PRO A 380 -1.72 -15.60 8.06
C PRO A 380 -1.84 -15.05 6.62
N LYS A 381 -2.33 -15.87 5.70
CA LYS A 381 -2.71 -15.37 4.37
C LYS A 381 -3.77 -14.29 4.54
N ASN A 382 -3.56 -13.12 3.95
CA ASN A 382 -4.60 -12.09 3.88
C ASN A 382 -5.71 -12.58 2.94
N ASN A 383 -6.68 -13.29 3.49
CA ASN A 383 -7.97 -13.52 2.82
C ASN A 383 -8.78 -12.22 2.93
N ASN A 384 -8.41 -11.21 2.17
CA ASN A 384 -9.35 -10.11 1.92
C ASN A 384 -10.43 -10.66 0.99
N LYS A 385 -11.57 -11.08 1.62
CA LYS A 385 -12.83 -11.28 0.93
C LYS A 385 -13.45 -9.94 0.55
#